data_543ad2d7a5c44e57aa631373fe1364d6
#
_entry.id   543ad2d7a5c44e57aa631373fe1364d6
#
_cell.length_a   1.000
_cell.length_b   1.000
_cell.length_c   1.000
_cell.angle_alpha   90.00
_cell.angle_beta   90.00
_cell.angle_gamma   90.00
#
_symmetry.space_group_name_H-M   'P 1'
#
loop_
_entity.id
_entity.type
_entity.pdbx_description
1 polymer ?
#
loop_
_entity_poly.entity_id
_entity_poly.type
_entity_poly.pdbx_seq_one_letter_code
_entity_poly.pdbx_strand_id
1 'polypeptide(L)'
;MDERAYYSESPATSPAQLSCPYCRTSQQLELRWLIRRKKDRLPSGGDERDRARFAKSQSYMVLLDDRARCGNPRCRKTFDVSGIKTTAFLADV
;
A
#
# COMPACT_ATOMS: atom_id res chain seq x y z
N MET A 1 10.55 20.65 -5.14
CA MET A 1 10.86 19.46 -4.33
C MET A 1 9.92 18.34 -4.70
N ASP A 2 10.43 17.15 -4.90
CA ASP A 2 9.61 15.99 -5.20
C ASP A 2 8.81 15.57 -3.96
N GLU A 3 7.54 15.22 -4.16
CA GLU A 3 6.65 14.77 -3.10
C GLU A 3 7.19 13.56 -2.33
N ARG A 4 8.01 12.73 -2.97
CA ARG A 4 8.69 11.60 -2.30
C ARG A 4 9.53 12.05 -1.12
N ALA A 5 10.06 13.27 -1.15
CA ALA A 5 10.87 13.80 -0.06
C ALA A 5 10.06 14.04 1.23
N TYR A 6 8.73 14.10 1.12
CA TYR A 6 7.85 14.30 2.28
C TYR A 6 7.67 13.04 3.12
N TYR A 7 8.01 11.87 2.57
CA TYR A 7 7.69 10.58 3.18
C TYR A 7 8.91 9.73 3.43
N SER A 8 8.80 8.91 4.46
CA SER A 8 9.70 7.76 4.68
C SER A 8 8.97 6.51 4.22
N GLU A 9 9.60 5.73 3.35
CA GLU A 9 8.99 4.53 2.78
C GLU A 9 9.50 3.28 3.50
N SER A 10 8.61 2.34 3.75
CA SER A 10 8.97 1.04 4.32
C SER A 10 8.03 -0.04 3.78
N PRO A 11 8.57 -1.25 3.55
CA PRO A 11 7.72 -2.36 3.13
C PRO A 11 6.93 -2.92 4.32
N ALA A 12 5.75 -3.45 4.02
CA ALA A 12 4.93 -4.15 5.00
C ALA A 12 4.14 -5.25 4.31
N THR A 13 3.75 -6.25 5.07
CA THR A 13 2.84 -7.29 4.61
C THR A 13 1.59 -7.27 5.47
N SER A 14 0.45 -7.58 4.86
CA SER A 14 -0.82 -7.61 5.57
C SER A 14 -1.65 -8.76 5.01
N PRO A 15 -2.33 -9.53 5.88
CA PRO A 15 -3.21 -10.59 5.42
C PRO A 15 -4.46 -10.02 4.77
N ALA A 16 -4.93 -10.69 3.73
CA ALA A 16 -6.16 -10.33 3.05
C ALA A 16 -6.96 -11.58 2.74
N GLN A 17 -8.27 -11.51 2.94
CA GLN A 17 -9.17 -12.60 2.59
C GLN A 17 -9.54 -12.47 1.12
N LEU A 18 -9.13 -13.44 0.32
CA LEU A 18 -9.33 -13.43 -1.12
C LEU A 18 -9.99 -14.72 -1.57
N SER A 19 -10.77 -14.63 -2.63
CA SER A 19 -11.35 -15.79 -3.29
C SER A 19 -10.76 -15.95 -4.68
N CYS A 20 -10.22 -17.12 -4.95
CA CYS A 20 -9.71 -17.43 -6.29
C CYS A 20 -10.87 -17.53 -7.27
N PRO A 21 -10.86 -16.78 -8.38
CA PRO A 21 -11.96 -16.85 -9.35
C PRO A 21 -11.98 -18.15 -10.16
N TYR A 22 -10.92 -18.90 -10.14
CA TYR A 22 -10.80 -20.15 -10.89
C TYR A 22 -11.31 -21.37 -10.11
N CYS A 23 -10.92 -21.50 -8.84
CA CYS A 23 -11.37 -22.62 -8.00
C CYS A 23 -12.37 -22.22 -6.93
N ARG A 24 -12.65 -20.91 -6.79
CA ARG A 24 -13.60 -20.33 -5.86
C ARG A 24 -13.31 -20.63 -4.37
N THR A 25 -12.09 -21.00 -4.06
CA THR A 25 -11.68 -21.22 -2.68
C THR A 25 -11.39 -19.87 -2.02
N SER A 26 -12.03 -19.63 -0.88
CA SER A 26 -11.73 -18.47 -0.05
C SER A 26 -10.49 -18.78 0.79
N GLN A 27 -9.55 -17.86 0.82
CA GLN A 27 -8.28 -18.09 1.49
C GLN A 27 -7.67 -16.79 2.00
N GLN A 28 -6.85 -16.90 3.02
CA GLN A 28 -6.09 -15.76 3.55
C GLN A 28 -4.70 -15.77 2.91
N LEU A 29 -4.39 -14.69 2.22
CA LEU A 29 -3.09 -14.50 1.55
C LEU A 29 -2.44 -13.24 2.08
N GLU A 30 -1.11 -13.26 2.16
CA GLU A 30 -0.37 -12.08 2.54
C GLU A 30 -0.06 -11.24 1.31
N LEU A 31 -0.38 -9.95 1.38
CA LEU A 31 -0.11 -8.99 0.32
C LEU A 31 0.97 -8.02 0.78
N ARG A 32 1.80 -7.60 -0.16
CA ARG A 32 2.84 -6.61 0.11
C ARG A 32 2.31 -5.21 -0.09
N TRP A 33 2.67 -4.34 0.83
CA TRP A 33 2.30 -2.93 0.83
C TRP A 33 3.55 -2.08 0.97
N LEU A 34 3.49 -0.88 0.42
CA LEU A 34 4.47 0.16 0.69
C LEU A 34 3.84 1.18 1.62
N ILE A 35 4.41 1.32 2.81
CA ILE A 35 3.97 2.33 3.77
C ILE A 35 4.76 3.59 3.52
N ARG A 36 4.06 4.70 3.34
CA ARG A 36 4.65 6.02 3.15
C ARG A 36 4.24 6.90 4.32
N ARG A 37 5.12 7.02 5.28
CA ARG A 37 4.87 7.82 6.48
C ARG A 37 5.38 9.24 6.27
N LYS A 38 4.53 10.21 6.53
CA LYS A 38 4.91 11.61 6.50
C LYS A 38 6.04 11.86 7.51
N LYS A 39 7.08 12.55 7.05
CA LYS A 39 8.19 12.93 7.91
C LYS A 39 7.74 13.95 8.96
N ASP A 40 8.47 14.06 10.05
CA ASP A 40 8.16 15.04 11.10
C ASP A 40 8.37 16.47 10.63
N ARG A 41 9.31 16.66 9.71
CA ARG A 41 9.66 17.97 9.18
C ARG A 41 9.88 17.91 7.68
N LEU A 42 9.53 19.00 7.02
CA LEU A 42 9.86 19.15 5.62
C LEU A 42 11.41 19.19 5.49
N PRO A 43 11.98 18.38 4.57
CA PRO A 43 13.41 18.43 4.31
C PRO A 43 13.87 19.83 3.91
N SER A 44 15.13 20.15 4.20
CA SER A 44 15.71 21.44 3.82
C SER A 44 15.66 21.63 2.30
N GLY A 45 15.46 22.87 1.86
CA GLY A 45 15.34 23.20 0.44
C GLY A 45 13.92 23.34 -0.04
N GLY A 46 12.91 23.07 0.80
CA GLY A 46 11.51 23.29 0.46
C GLY A 46 11.14 24.78 0.53
N ASP A 47 10.33 25.24 -0.43
CA ASP A 47 9.78 26.59 -0.44
C ASP A 47 8.41 26.65 0.23
N GLU A 48 7.71 27.78 0.13
CA GLU A 48 6.37 27.94 0.73
C GLU A 48 5.34 27.00 0.13
N ARG A 49 5.44 26.71 -1.16
CA ARG A 49 4.53 25.77 -1.82
C ARG A 49 4.73 24.36 -1.28
N ASP A 50 5.99 23.98 -1.09
CA ASP A 50 6.31 22.69 -0.50
C ASP A 50 5.81 22.57 0.93
N ARG A 51 5.94 23.64 1.72
CA ARG A 51 5.42 23.68 3.09
C ARG A 51 3.91 23.52 3.13
N ALA A 52 3.21 24.18 2.22
CA ALA A 52 1.75 24.08 2.14
C ALA A 52 1.32 22.67 1.74
N ARG A 53 1.99 22.05 0.78
CA ARG A 53 1.71 20.67 0.37
C ARG A 53 2.02 19.69 1.48
N PHE A 54 3.16 19.87 2.14
CA PHE A 54 3.57 19.02 3.24
C PHE A 54 2.57 19.07 4.39
N ALA A 55 2.09 20.25 4.73
CA ALA A 55 1.11 20.42 5.81
C ALA A 55 -0.20 19.68 5.54
N LYS A 56 -0.58 19.54 4.27
CA LYS A 56 -1.80 18.83 3.87
C LYS A 56 -1.57 17.34 3.61
N SER A 57 -0.31 16.90 3.55
CA SER A 57 0.02 15.52 3.27
C SER A 57 -0.34 14.62 4.43
N GLN A 58 -0.75 13.40 4.14
CA GLN A 58 -1.10 12.39 5.13
C GLN A 58 -0.30 11.12 4.86
N SER A 59 0.03 10.41 5.92
CA SER A 59 0.64 9.09 5.79
C SER A 59 -0.35 8.12 5.16
N TYR A 60 0.13 7.29 4.26
CA TYR A 60 -0.73 6.32 3.57
C TYR A 60 0.08 5.09 3.17
N MET A 61 -0.63 4.05 2.74
CA MET A 61 -0.01 2.85 2.21
C MET A 61 -0.61 2.53 0.84
N VAL A 62 0.22 1.96 -0.02
CA VAL A 62 -0.19 1.53 -1.36
C VAL A 62 0.06 0.05 -1.52
N LEU A 63 -0.87 -0.62 -2.18
CA LEU A 63 -0.74 -2.04 -2.46
C LEU A 63 0.28 -2.25 -3.58
N LEU A 64 1.27 -3.10 -3.32
CA LEU A 64 2.30 -3.45 -4.30
C LEU A 64 1.90 -4.68 -5.12
N ASP A 65 1.15 -5.61 -4.53
CA ASP A 65 0.74 -6.84 -5.20
C ASP A 65 -0.61 -6.65 -5.88
N ASP A 66 -0.60 -6.46 -7.19
CA ASP A 66 -1.81 -6.40 -8.00
C ASP A 66 -2.33 -7.79 -8.39
N ARG A 67 -1.51 -8.82 -8.20
CA ARG A 67 -1.84 -10.22 -8.48
C ARG A 67 -1.47 -11.09 -7.30
N ALA A 68 -2.22 -12.16 -7.11
CA ALA A 68 -1.96 -13.15 -6.08
C ALA A 68 -2.00 -14.55 -6.66
N ARG A 69 -1.24 -15.45 -6.06
CA ARG A 69 -1.22 -16.85 -6.47
C ARG A 69 -2.12 -17.65 -5.54
N CYS A 70 -3.01 -18.45 -6.13
CA CYS A 70 -3.88 -19.31 -5.35
C CYS A 70 -3.09 -20.30 -4.51
N GLY A 71 -3.41 -20.38 -3.22
CA GLY A 71 -2.78 -21.32 -2.30
C GLY A 71 -3.31 -22.75 -2.38
N ASN A 72 -4.37 -22.97 -3.17
CA ASN A 72 -4.90 -24.32 -3.36
C ASN A 72 -3.94 -25.15 -4.22
N PRO A 73 -3.39 -26.28 -3.69
CA PRO A 73 -2.42 -27.09 -4.42
C PRO A 73 -2.93 -27.60 -5.76
N ARG A 74 -4.24 -27.72 -5.91
CA ARG A 74 -4.86 -28.21 -7.15
C ARG A 74 -5.09 -27.10 -8.17
N CYS A 75 -5.01 -25.85 -7.77
CA CYS A 75 -5.25 -24.71 -8.65
C CYS A 75 -3.96 -23.98 -8.99
N ARG A 76 -3.36 -23.31 -8.02
CA ARG A 76 -2.11 -22.54 -8.12
C ARG A 76 -2.09 -21.50 -9.24
N LYS A 77 -3.24 -21.09 -9.73
CA LYS A 77 -3.32 -20.06 -10.76
C LYS A 77 -3.12 -18.69 -10.16
N THR A 78 -2.51 -17.81 -10.95
CA THR A 78 -2.39 -16.40 -10.59
C THR A 78 -3.65 -15.67 -11.00
N PHE A 79 -4.17 -14.83 -10.13
CA PHE A 79 -5.37 -14.04 -10.37
C PHE A 79 -5.17 -12.59 -9.93
N ASP A 80 -5.96 -11.70 -10.49
CA ASP A 80 -5.90 -10.28 -10.13
C ASP A 80 -6.52 -10.06 -8.75
N VAL A 81 -5.83 -9.27 -7.93
CA VAL A 81 -6.36 -8.87 -6.62
C VAL A 81 -7.47 -7.86 -6.85
N SER A 82 -8.66 -8.17 -6.34
CA SER A 82 -9.83 -7.33 -6.50
C SER A 82 -10.60 -7.19 -5.18
N GLY A 83 -11.45 -6.19 -5.10
CA GLY A 83 -12.24 -5.94 -3.90
C GLY A 83 -11.47 -5.32 -2.75
N ILE A 84 -10.19 -4.97 -2.95
CA ILE A 84 -9.35 -4.34 -1.94
C ILE A 84 -8.95 -2.96 -2.43
N LYS A 85 -9.01 -1.97 -1.54
CA LYS A 85 -8.51 -0.64 -1.86
C LYS A 85 -7.01 -0.68 -2.02
N THR A 86 -6.50 -0.13 -3.12
CA THR A 86 -5.07 -0.09 -3.40
C THR A 86 -4.34 1.01 -2.65
N THR A 87 -5.06 1.95 -2.08
CA THR A 87 -4.50 3.03 -1.26
C THR A 87 -5.34 3.17 -0.01
N ALA A 88 -4.68 3.24 1.13
CA ALA A 88 -5.35 3.44 2.42
C ALA A 88 -4.58 4.48 3.22
N PHE A 89 -5.29 5.45 3.77
CA PHE A 89 -4.69 6.45 4.65
C PHE A 89 -4.45 5.85 6.03
N LEU A 90 -3.29 6.17 6.60
CA LEU A 90 -2.96 5.75 7.94
C LEU A 90 -3.47 6.78 8.93
N ALA A 91 -4.03 6.29 10.04
CA ALA A 91 -4.41 7.19 11.12
C ALA A 91 -3.17 7.84 11.72
N ASP A 92 -3.26 9.12 12.01
CA ASP A 92 -2.19 9.82 12.73
C ASP A 92 -2.10 9.27 14.14
N VAL A 93 -0.91 8.92 14.49
CA VAL A 93 -0.62 8.35 15.81
C VAL A 93 0.15 9.36 16.63
#